data_911fb7125e7c2712f6d3391d51d91700
#
_entry.id   911fb7125e7c2712f6d3391d51d91700
#
_cell.length_a   1.000
_cell.length_b   1.000
_cell.length_c   1.000
_cell.angle_alpha   90.00
_cell.angle_beta   90.00
_cell.angle_gamma   90.00
#
_symmetry.space_group_name_H-M   'P 1'
#
loop_
_entity.id
_entity.type
_entity.pdbx_description
1 polymer ?
#
loop_
_entity_poly.entity_id
_entity_poly.type
_entity_poly.pdbx_seq_one_letter_code
_entity_poly.pdbx_strand_id
1 'polypeptide(L)'
;MKTIPMANKAAGGGTTLAIARGKPHPPGATVSDGGVNFSLFSEHATAVTLKLFSAHDDTVALASFQLAPESNRTFHFWHCFIRGAVPGMFYVFHVDGPETISEGHRFDPTKALIDPYAKGISKTLWQRSAAVGTGENTAASLRGAIVDLGGYDWEGDTHPRTPMAETVVYEMHVGGFTRHPSSGVTEPGSFRAVIEKIPYLKSLGVTAVELLPVFDFDDRDEREVDGNLLVNYWGYSPLGFFSPHAGYCVTPHEATHADEFRDMVKALHKAGIEVLLDVVFNHTDEGDERGPTTSFRGIDNSTYYMLSSDAPGRYADYSGCGNSLDANHPVVSKFIVDVLKYWVNDMHVDGFRFDEASVLSRGPDGAPMPYPPVLWQIELEEDLAETKVIAEAWDAAGLYQVGHFPGYRWAEWNGRF
;
A
#
# COMPACT_ATOMS: atom_id res chain seq x y z
N MET A 1 4.15 -22.22 22.86
CA MET A 1 3.84 -20.87 23.39
C MET A 1 5.04 -20.36 24.16
N LYS A 2 5.92 -19.62 23.50
CA LYS A 2 6.94 -18.82 24.16
C LYS A 2 6.46 -17.36 24.04
N THR A 3 6.00 -16.82 25.16
CA THR A 3 5.71 -15.39 25.33
C THR A 3 6.99 -14.61 25.06
N ILE A 4 6.99 -13.82 23.99
CA ILE A 4 7.99 -12.78 23.76
C ILE A 4 7.72 -11.70 24.79
N PRO A 5 8.72 -11.27 25.58
CA PRO A 5 8.48 -10.28 26.64
C PRO A 5 8.16 -8.93 25.98
N MET A 6 7.07 -8.31 26.43
CA MET A 6 6.78 -6.91 26.19
C MET A 6 8.03 -6.08 26.49
N ALA A 7 8.43 -5.23 25.55
CA ALA A 7 9.47 -4.25 25.77
C ALA A 7 8.98 -3.29 26.87
N ASN A 8 9.52 -3.47 28.07
CA ASN A 8 9.36 -2.51 29.15
C ASN A 8 9.82 -1.13 28.67
N LYS A 9 9.03 -0.10 28.91
CA LYS A 9 9.44 1.29 28.89
C LYS A 9 10.77 1.41 29.64
N ALA A 10 11.88 1.39 28.89
CA ALA A 10 13.22 1.61 29.46
C ALA A 10 13.32 3.11 29.80
N ALA A 11 13.20 3.41 31.08
CA ALA A 11 13.66 4.67 31.61
C ALA A 11 15.20 4.71 31.49
N GLY A 12 15.74 5.70 30.80
CA GLY A 12 17.10 6.18 31.03
C GLY A 12 18.23 5.46 30.29
N GLY A 13 18.32 5.66 28.99
CA GLY A 13 19.49 5.40 28.15
C GLY A 13 19.19 5.93 26.77
N GLY A 14 19.11 7.25 26.59
CA GLY A 14 18.71 7.88 25.33
C GLY A 14 19.70 7.54 24.22
N THR A 15 19.33 6.60 23.34
CA THR A 15 20.03 6.40 22.08
C THR A 15 19.94 7.70 21.30
N THR A 16 21.06 8.39 21.12
CA THR A 16 21.10 9.67 20.41
C THR A 16 20.87 9.39 18.92
N LEU A 17 19.72 9.87 18.41
CA LEU A 17 19.45 9.82 16.97
C LEU A 17 20.39 10.76 16.22
N ALA A 18 21.05 10.27 15.17
CA ALA A 18 21.97 11.06 14.37
C ALA A 18 21.81 10.77 12.89
N ILE A 19 21.69 11.84 12.09
CA ILE A 19 21.64 11.74 10.64
C ILE A 19 23.02 11.48 10.05
N ALA A 20 23.07 10.58 9.05
CA ALA A 20 24.22 10.33 8.20
C ALA A 20 23.74 10.23 6.75
N ARG A 21 24.70 10.17 5.82
CA ARG A 21 24.38 9.89 4.41
C ARG A 21 23.78 8.49 4.29
N GLY A 22 22.61 8.39 3.69
CA GLY A 22 21.95 7.13 3.38
C GLY A 22 22.28 6.61 1.99
N LYS A 23 21.49 5.63 1.55
CA LYS A 23 21.52 5.03 0.20
C LYS A 23 20.20 5.36 -0.52
N PRO A 24 20.23 5.59 -1.86
CA PRO A 24 19.01 5.87 -2.64
C PRO A 24 18.13 4.63 -2.82
N HIS A 25 18.65 3.43 -2.61
CA HIS A 25 17.93 2.17 -2.74
C HIS A 25 18.23 1.22 -1.57
N PRO A 26 17.22 0.35 -1.25
CA PRO A 26 15.85 0.37 -1.75
C PRO A 26 15.10 1.61 -1.26
N PRO A 27 14.00 2.03 -1.95
CA PRO A 27 13.08 3.06 -1.45
C PRO A 27 12.40 2.62 -0.15
N GLY A 28 11.91 3.59 0.61
CA GLY A 28 11.26 3.34 1.89
C GLY A 28 12.22 3.31 3.08
N ALA A 29 11.71 2.80 4.22
CA ALA A 29 12.48 2.60 5.43
C ALA A 29 13.08 1.18 5.46
N THR A 30 14.41 1.08 5.49
CA THR A 30 15.14 -0.20 5.53
C THR A 30 15.96 -0.30 6.81
N VAL A 31 15.62 -1.29 7.64
CA VAL A 31 16.35 -1.60 8.88
C VAL A 31 17.71 -2.22 8.54
N SER A 32 18.74 -1.79 9.22
CA SER A 32 20.09 -2.35 9.12
C SER A 32 20.86 -2.12 10.42
N ASP A 33 22.08 -2.69 10.52
CA ASP A 33 22.91 -2.57 11.71
C ASP A 33 23.11 -1.11 12.15
N GLY A 34 22.67 -0.81 13.35
CA GLY A 34 22.86 0.49 14.01
C GLY A 34 21.87 1.59 13.60
N GLY A 35 20.85 1.31 12.77
CA GLY A 35 19.87 2.31 12.41
C GLY A 35 18.94 1.94 11.23
N VAL A 36 18.36 2.96 10.62
CA VAL A 36 17.41 2.81 9.51
C VAL A 36 17.79 3.73 8.36
N ASN A 37 17.83 3.18 7.15
CA ASN A 37 17.94 3.96 5.93
C ASN A 37 16.55 4.37 5.44
N PHE A 38 16.38 5.64 5.12
CA PHE A 38 15.16 6.18 4.51
C PHE A 38 15.49 6.67 3.11
N SER A 39 14.63 6.36 2.15
CA SER A 39 14.76 6.83 0.77
C SER A 39 13.41 7.14 0.16
N LEU A 40 13.25 8.34 -0.38
CA LEU A 40 12.03 8.87 -0.98
C LEU A 40 12.34 9.42 -2.37
N PHE A 41 11.57 9.02 -3.37
CA PHE A 41 11.65 9.63 -4.70
C PHE A 41 10.80 10.90 -4.76
N SER A 42 11.40 12.00 -5.21
CA SER A 42 10.69 13.20 -5.63
C SER A 42 11.59 13.98 -6.60
N GLU A 43 11.12 14.16 -7.82
CA GLU A 43 11.84 14.87 -8.89
C GLU A 43 11.88 16.37 -8.64
N HIS A 44 10.72 16.93 -8.29
CA HIS A 44 10.50 18.37 -8.21
C HIS A 44 10.68 18.95 -6.80
N ALA A 45 10.86 18.09 -5.77
CA ALA A 45 11.10 18.58 -4.42
C ALA A 45 12.35 19.46 -4.32
N THR A 46 12.24 20.58 -3.62
CA THR A 46 13.33 21.50 -3.28
C THR A 46 13.87 21.29 -1.89
N ALA A 47 13.05 20.76 -0.95
CA ALA A 47 13.47 20.36 0.39
C ALA A 47 12.64 19.18 0.90
N VAL A 48 13.29 18.32 1.70
CA VAL A 48 12.64 17.21 2.36
C VAL A 48 13.05 17.19 3.84
N THR A 49 12.07 17.03 4.72
CA THR A 49 12.27 16.85 6.16
C THR A 49 11.68 15.53 6.60
N LEU A 50 12.48 14.70 7.29
CA LEU A 50 12.05 13.48 7.96
C LEU A 50 11.78 13.79 9.42
N LYS A 51 10.58 13.46 9.92
CA LYS A 51 10.24 13.51 11.36
C LYS A 51 10.06 12.09 11.88
N LEU A 52 10.65 11.80 13.06
CA LEU A 52 10.55 10.52 13.76
C LEU A 52 9.77 10.67 15.05
N PHE A 53 9.04 9.60 15.42
CA PHE A 53 8.22 9.50 16.63
C PHE A 53 8.52 8.20 17.36
N SER A 54 8.48 8.22 18.70
CA SER A 54 8.74 7.02 19.50
C SER A 54 7.54 6.08 19.53
N ALA A 55 6.32 6.63 19.47
CA ALA A 55 5.07 5.89 19.55
C ALA A 55 4.05 6.37 18.51
N HIS A 56 3.05 5.54 18.25
CA HIS A 56 2.00 5.79 17.25
C HIS A 56 1.09 6.99 17.62
N ASP A 57 1.01 7.34 18.90
CA ASP A 57 0.16 8.39 19.46
C ASP A 57 0.93 9.66 19.89
N ASP A 58 2.23 9.73 19.62
CA ASP A 58 3.02 10.94 19.88
C ASP A 58 2.54 12.12 19.00
N THR A 59 2.10 13.21 19.56
CA THR A 59 1.70 14.43 18.83
C THR A 59 2.86 15.33 18.46
N VAL A 60 4.03 15.11 19.05
CA VAL A 60 5.28 15.86 18.83
C VAL A 60 6.37 14.91 18.38
N ALA A 61 7.09 15.30 17.33
CA ALA A 61 8.20 14.49 16.85
C ALA A 61 9.33 14.38 17.87
N LEU A 62 9.87 13.17 18.05
CA LEU A 62 11.07 12.92 18.85
C LEU A 62 12.29 13.62 18.23
N ALA A 63 12.39 13.60 16.90
CA ALA A 63 13.45 14.23 16.14
C ALA A 63 12.96 14.68 14.76
N SER A 64 13.60 15.73 14.23
CA SER A 64 13.34 16.25 12.89
C SER A 64 14.67 16.46 12.17
N PHE A 65 14.78 15.92 10.95
CA PHE A 65 15.98 15.96 10.13
C PHE A 65 15.67 16.58 8.77
N GLN A 66 16.18 17.77 8.53
CA GLN A 66 16.17 18.36 7.19
C GLN A 66 17.28 17.71 6.36
N LEU A 67 16.94 17.16 5.21
CA LEU A 67 17.86 16.50 4.30
C LEU A 67 18.62 17.57 3.48
N ALA A 68 19.96 17.55 3.55
CA ALA A 68 20.80 18.44 2.79
C ALA A 68 20.97 17.89 1.37
N PRO A 69 20.58 18.61 0.30
CA PRO A 69 20.64 18.11 -1.08
C PRO A 69 22.02 17.60 -1.50
N GLU A 70 23.09 18.25 -1.01
CA GLU A 70 24.48 17.92 -1.37
C GLU A 70 24.93 16.56 -0.86
N SER A 71 24.35 16.07 0.26
CA SER A 71 24.73 14.82 0.89
C SER A 71 23.62 13.78 0.94
N ASN A 72 22.35 14.22 0.90
CA ASN A 72 21.18 13.38 1.12
C ASN A 72 20.30 13.24 -0.13
N ARG A 73 20.80 13.62 -1.31
CA ARG A 73 20.13 13.45 -2.59
C ARG A 73 21.05 12.76 -3.59
N THR A 74 20.53 11.79 -4.32
CA THR A 74 21.19 11.14 -5.46
C THR A 74 20.18 11.08 -6.58
N PHE A 75 20.42 11.81 -7.68
CA PHE A 75 19.43 12.02 -8.74
C PHE A 75 18.17 12.64 -8.13
N HIS A 76 17.02 11.99 -8.17
CA HIS A 76 15.77 12.46 -7.57
C HIS A 76 15.40 11.70 -6.27
N PHE A 77 16.28 10.83 -5.78
CA PHE A 77 16.10 10.13 -4.51
C PHE A 77 16.67 10.94 -3.35
N TRP A 78 15.82 11.32 -2.41
CA TRP A 78 16.16 11.93 -1.13
C TRP A 78 16.38 10.82 -0.10
N HIS A 79 17.56 10.75 0.51
CA HIS A 79 17.89 9.63 1.38
C HIS A 79 18.74 10.03 2.57
N CYS A 80 18.57 9.34 3.68
CA CYS A 80 19.40 9.49 4.87
C CYS A 80 19.47 8.17 5.63
N PHE A 81 20.51 8.02 6.42
CA PHE A 81 20.62 6.96 7.41
C PHE A 81 20.49 7.59 8.81
N ILE A 82 19.53 7.13 9.60
CA ILE A 82 19.34 7.60 10.97
C ILE A 82 19.88 6.56 11.92
N ARG A 83 21.05 6.85 12.50
CA ARG A 83 21.64 6.03 13.54
C ARG A 83 20.77 6.05 14.77
N GLY A 84 20.58 4.89 15.40
CA GLY A 84 19.77 4.74 16.60
C GLY A 84 18.25 4.67 16.37
N ALA A 85 17.78 4.86 15.13
CA ALA A 85 16.40 4.52 14.79
C ALA A 85 16.23 3.00 14.80
N VAL A 86 15.07 2.52 15.29
CA VAL A 86 14.79 1.09 15.49
C VAL A 86 13.38 0.75 15.02
N PRO A 87 13.09 -0.53 14.72
CA PRO A 87 11.73 -1.00 14.48
C PRO A 87 10.78 -0.63 15.62
N GLY A 88 9.53 -0.33 15.26
CA GLY A 88 8.50 0.15 16.20
C GLY A 88 8.47 1.66 16.40
N MET A 89 9.44 2.41 15.87
CA MET A 89 9.32 3.87 15.72
C MET A 89 8.47 4.20 14.50
N PHE A 90 7.95 5.44 14.46
CA PHE A 90 7.10 5.94 13.39
C PHE A 90 7.72 7.17 12.73
N TYR A 91 7.30 7.44 11.49
CA TYR A 91 7.86 8.55 10.72
C TYR A 91 6.86 9.16 9.73
N VAL A 92 7.14 10.39 9.35
CA VAL A 92 6.52 11.09 8.22
C VAL A 92 7.55 11.93 7.49
N PHE A 93 7.23 12.25 6.23
CA PHE A 93 7.96 13.25 5.46
C PHE A 93 7.18 14.57 5.39
N HIS A 94 7.89 15.67 5.33
CA HIS A 94 7.41 16.96 4.85
C HIS A 94 8.22 17.32 3.62
N VAL A 95 7.54 17.65 2.54
CA VAL A 95 8.19 17.88 1.24
C VAL A 95 7.79 19.25 0.75
N ASP A 96 8.79 20.05 0.36
CA ASP A 96 8.65 21.38 -0.22
C ASP A 96 9.04 21.35 -1.69
N GLY A 97 8.38 22.17 -2.50
CA GLY A 97 8.60 22.23 -3.94
C GLY A 97 7.70 23.28 -4.60
N PRO A 98 7.56 23.25 -5.93
CA PRO A 98 6.70 24.18 -6.65
C PRO A 98 5.23 24.09 -6.22
N GLU A 99 4.58 25.24 -6.02
CA GLU A 99 3.16 25.34 -5.68
C GLU A 99 2.28 25.68 -6.91
N THR A 100 2.83 25.56 -8.13
CA THR A 100 2.15 25.96 -9.37
C THR A 100 1.10 24.89 -9.76
N ILE A 101 -0.10 25.00 -9.20
CA ILE A 101 -1.20 24.05 -9.47
C ILE A 101 -1.51 23.94 -10.98
N SER A 102 -1.43 25.06 -11.71
CA SER A 102 -1.67 25.07 -13.17
C SER A 102 -0.66 24.24 -13.98
N GLU A 103 0.47 23.88 -13.37
CA GLU A 103 1.51 23.02 -13.94
C GLU A 103 1.48 21.59 -13.32
N GLY A 104 0.48 21.31 -12.49
CA GLY A 104 0.30 19.99 -11.86
C GLY A 104 1.05 19.80 -10.55
N HIS A 105 1.71 20.85 -10.01
CA HIS A 105 2.42 20.75 -8.73
C HIS A 105 1.51 21.04 -7.54
N ARG A 106 1.66 20.27 -6.46
CA ARG A 106 0.81 20.36 -5.26
C ARG A 106 1.60 20.16 -3.97
N PHE A 107 2.86 20.62 -3.95
CA PHE A 107 3.66 20.57 -2.74
C PHE A 107 3.06 21.47 -1.66
N ASP A 108 3.04 20.97 -0.44
CA ASP A 108 2.64 21.70 0.76
C ASP A 108 3.50 21.25 1.94
N PRO A 109 4.56 21.99 2.29
CA PRO A 109 5.48 21.61 3.37
C PRO A 109 4.83 21.56 4.75
N THR A 110 3.60 22.03 4.89
CA THR A 110 2.84 21.92 6.15
C THR A 110 2.20 20.55 6.32
N LYS A 111 2.11 19.75 5.27
CA LYS A 111 1.51 18.40 5.32
C LYS A 111 2.53 17.34 5.71
N ALA A 112 2.11 16.51 6.67
CA ALA A 112 2.82 15.30 7.03
C ALA A 112 2.40 14.16 6.09
N LEU A 113 3.35 13.61 5.34
CA LEU A 113 3.13 12.65 4.28
C LEU A 113 3.67 11.28 4.69
N ILE A 114 2.89 10.23 4.43
CA ILE A 114 3.39 8.86 4.55
C ILE A 114 4.26 8.51 3.35
N ASP A 115 5.23 7.68 3.61
CA ASP A 115 6.08 7.08 2.59
C ASP A 115 5.27 6.11 1.71
N PRO A 116 5.29 6.22 0.37
CA PRO A 116 4.66 5.24 -0.51
C PRO A 116 5.10 3.79 -0.26
N TYR A 117 6.32 3.59 0.24
CA TYR A 117 6.91 2.29 0.56
C TYR A 117 6.76 1.91 2.04
N ALA A 118 5.90 2.57 2.82
CA ALA A 118 5.68 2.24 4.22
C ALA A 118 5.08 0.84 4.39
N LYS A 119 5.75 -0.01 5.18
CA LYS A 119 5.37 -1.42 5.43
C LYS A 119 4.39 -1.61 6.60
N GLY A 120 4.03 -0.54 7.24
CA GLY A 120 3.01 -0.45 8.27
C GLY A 120 2.55 0.99 8.40
N ILE A 121 1.26 1.20 8.67
CA ILE A 121 0.67 2.52 8.81
C ILE A 121 -0.13 2.58 10.11
N SER A 122 0.12 3.62 10.90
CA SER A 122 -0.72 3.95 12.04
C SER A 122 -1.74 5.02 11.68
N LYS A 123 -3.00 4.72 11.98
CA LYS A 123 -4.16 5.64 11.84
C LYS A 123 -4.62 6.19 13.19
N THR A 124 -3.87 6.00 14.27
CA THR A 124 -4.30 6.35 15.65
C THR A 124 -4.71 7.82 15.78
N LEU A 125 -3.90 8.72 15.22
CA LEU A 125 -4.14 10.17 15.28
C LEU A 125 -4.85 10.71 14.03
N TRP A 126 -5.13 9.86 13.06
CA TRP A 126 -5.63 10.28 11.75
C TRP A 126 -6.93 11.07 11.80
N GLN A 127 -6.91 12.23 11.18
CA GLN A 127 -8.08 13.07 10.93
C GLN A 127 -8.06 13.53 9.47
N ARG A 128 -8.92 12.95 8.63
CA ARG A 128 -9.00 13.25 7.20
C ARG A 128 -9.17 14.75 6.92
N SER A 129 -9.99 15.43 7.72
CA SER A 129 -10.21 16.87 7.61
C SER A 129 -8.95 17.71 7.76
N ALA A 130 -7.99 17.28 8.57
CA ALA A 130 -6.71 17.98 8.76
C ALA A 130 -5.79 17.83 7.51
N ALA A 131 -5.89 16.73 6.77
CA ALA A 131 -5.15 16.52 5.53
C ALA A 131 -5.80 17.23 4.33
N VAL A 132 -7.11 17.45 4.37
CA VAL A 132 -7.85 18.26 3.37
C VAL A 132 -7.68 19.74 3.63
N GLY A 133 -7.72 20.17 4.90
CA GLY A 133 -7.63 21.58 5.30
C GLY A 133 -6.26 22.20 5.03
N THR A 134 -6.15 23.50 5.22
CA THR A 134 -4.87 24.23 5.15
C THR A 134 -4.10 24.13 6.46
N GLY A 135 -2.77 24.26 6.39
CA GLY A 135 -1.90 24.34 7.56
C GLY A 135 -1.34 22.98 8.04
N GLU A 136 -0.61 23.05 9.12
CA GLU A 136 0.17 21.94 9.68
C GLU A 136 -0.74 20.86 10.28
N ASN A 137 -0.49 19.59 9.94
CA ASN A 137 -1.33 18.47 10.36
C ASN A 137 -0.56 17.32 11.05
N THR A 138 0.70 17.48 11.42
CA THR A 138 1.54 16.41 12.00
C THR A 138 0.89 15.73 13.21
N ALA A 139 0.19 16.50 14.07
CA ALA A 139 -0.48 15.95 15.25
C ALA A 139 -1.77 15.14 14.94
N ALA A 140 -2.22 15.17 13.68
CA ALA A 140 -3.44 14.52 13.19
C ALA A 140 -3.21 13.72 11.90
N SER A 141 -1.96 13.32 11.64
CA SER A 141 -1.57 12.65 10.40
C SER A 141 -1.54 11.14 10.54
N LEU A 142 -1.59 10.47 9.38
CA LEU A 142 -1.11 9.11 9.22
C LEU A 142 0.39 9.04 9.53
N ARG A 143 0.88 7.84 9.87
CA ARG A 143 2.31 7.62 10.10
C ARG A 143 2.77 6.31 9.53
N GLY A 144 3.88 6.34 8.79
CA GLY A 144 4.61 5.13 8.44
C GLY A 144 5.26 4.51 9.69
N ALA A 145 5.18 3.21 9.84
CA ALA A 145 5.90 2.46 10.86
C ALA A 145 7.21 1.93 10.32
N ILE A 146 8.26 1.94 11.14
CA ILE A 146 9.51 1.23 10.84
C ILE A 146 9.30 -0.24 11.19
N VAL A 147 9.18 -1.08 10.17
CA VAL A 147 8.93 -2.51 10.31
C VAL A 147 10.18 -3.29 9.91
N ASP A 148 10.59 -4.24 10.75
CA ASP A 148 11.59 -5.24 10.40
C ASP A 148 10.84 -6.52 9.95
N LEU A 149 10.97 -6.86 8.68
CA LEU A 149 10.38 -8.07 8.10
C LEU A 149 11.26 -9.31 8.28
N GLY A 150 12.49 -9.11 8.78
CA GLY A 150 13.42 -10.21 9.03
C GLY A 150 12.99 -11.06 10.24
N GLY A 151 13.39 -12.32 10.23
CA GLY A 151 13.19 -13.23 11.35
C GLY A 151 11.80 -13.87 11.45
N TYR A 152 10.89 -13.64 10.52
CA TYR A 152 9.65 -14.42 10.47
C TYR A 152 9.95 -15.86 10.03
N ASP A 153 9.41 -16.83 10.75
CA ASP A 153 9.60 -18.25 10.44
C ASP A 153 8.44 -18.77 9.57
N TRP A 154 8.73 -18.95 8.30
CA TRP A 154 7.80 -19.53 7.35
C TRP A 154 7.62 -21.05 7.53
N GLU A 155 8.38 -21.71 8.42
CA GLU A 155 8.25 -23.15 8.71
C GLU A 155 8.38 -24.04 7.46
N GLY A 156 9.13 -23.58 6.46
CA GLY A 156 9.29 -24.30 5.18
C GLY A 156 8.07 -24.17 4.25
N ASP A 157 7.29 -23.12 4.39
CA ASP A 157 6.15 -22.83 3.51
C ASP A 157 6.53 -22.86 2.02
N THR A 158 5.62 -23.34 1.20
CA THR A 158 5.77 -23.41 -0.26
C THR A 158 4.44 -23.11 -0.94
N HIS A 159 4.50 -22.38 -2.05
CA HIS A 159 3.34 -22.10 -2.88
C HIS A 159 2.66 -23.38 -3.39
N PRO A 160 1.32 -23.53 -3.31
CA PRO A 160 0.60 -24.72 -3.81
C PRO A 160 0.73 -24.92 -5.32
N ARG A 161 0.81 -23.84 -6.11
CA ARG A 161 0.98 -23.86 -7.58
C ARG A 161 -0.09 -24.66 -8.32
N THR A 162 -1.34 -24.52 -7.89
CA THR A 162 -2.49 -25.16 -8.56
C THR A 162 -2.58 -24.67 -10.01
N PRO A 163 -2.61 -25.56 -11.04
CA PRO A 163 -2.79 -25.11 -12.42
C PRO A 163 -4.04 -24.25 -12.59
N MET A 164 -3.98 -23.19 -13.41
CA MET A 164 -5.12 -22.28 -13.60
C MET A 164 -6.40 -23.01 -14.03
N ALA A 165 -6.26 -24.05 -14.85
CA ALA A 165 -7.38 -24.87 -15.32
C ALA A 165 -8.06 -25.69 -14.20
N GLU A 166 -7.40 -25.87 -13.05
CA GLU A 166 -7.90 -26.60 -11.88
C GLU A 166 -8.23 -25.67 -10.71
N THR A 167 -8.01 -24.37 -10.89
CA THR A 167 -8.21 -23.36 -9.85
C THR A 167 -9.70 -23.07 -9.68
N VAL A 168 -10.19 -23.21 -8.44
CA VAL A 168 -11.51 -22.76 -8.01
C VAL A 168 -11.32 -21.60 -7.05
N VAL A 169 -11.59 -20.39 -7.53
CA VAL A 169 -11.42 -19.15 -6.76
C VAL A 169 -12.67 -18.87 -5.94
N TYR A 170 -12.49 -18.54 -4.67
CA TYR A 170 -13.51 -18.04 -3.78
C TYR A 170 -13.17 -16.60 -3.38
N GLU A 171 -13.91 -15.65 -3.94
CA GLU A 171 -13.78 -14.24 -3.59
C GLU A 171 -14.40 -13.99 -2.21
N MET A 172 -13.68 -13.30 -1.33
CA MET A 172 -14.15 -13.03 0.02
C MET A 172 -13.55 -11.76 0.61
N HIS A 173 -14.35 -11.10 1.45
CA HIS A 173 -13.92 -9.96 2.25
C HIS A 173 -13.48 -10.45 3.63
N VAL A 174 -12.23 -10.20 4.03
CA VAL A 174 -11.67 -10.67 5.31
C VAL A 174 -12.57 -10.31 6.49
N GLY A 175 -12.94 -9.02 6.59
CA GLY A 175 -13.82 -8.54 7.66
C GLY A 175 -15.23 -9.14 7.61
N GLY A 176 -15.82 -9.28 6.42
CA GLY A 176 -17.20 -9.76 6.24
C GLY A 176 -17.38 -11.26 6.41
N PHE A 177 -16.40 -12.04 5.98
CA PHE A 177 -16.48 -13.49 5.91
C PHE A 177 -16.82 -14.17 7.24
N THR A 178 -16.31 -13.62 8.33
CA THR A 178 -16.47 -14.22 9.66
C THR A 178 -17.21 -13.36 10.69
N ARG A 179 -17.68 -12.15 10.31
CA ARG A 179 -18.28 -11.19 11.26
C ARG A 179 -19.61 -11.64 11.86
N HIS A 180 -20.40 -12.44 11.13
CA HIS A 180 -21.67 -12.90 11.65
C HIS A 180 -21.45 -13.93 12.77
N PRO A 181 -22.22 -13.90 13.89
CA PRO A 181 -22.05 -14.81 15.03
C PRO A 181 -22.11 -16.31 14.66
N SER A 182 -22.84 -16.68 13.59
CA SER A 182 -22.91 -18.07 13.11
C SER A 182 -21.58 -18.60 12.57
N SER A 183 -20.60 -17.72 12.36
CA SER A 183 -19.25 -18.16 11.98
C SER A 183 -18.59 -18.98 13.09
N GLY A 184 -18.88 -18.70 14.35
CA GLY A 184 -18.38 -19.43 15.51
C GLY A 184 -16.88 -19.31 15.73
N VAL A 185 -16.24 -18.27 15.13
CA VAL A 185 -14.79 -18.02 15.28
C VAL A 185 -14.49 -17.16 16.50
N THR A 186 -13.23 -17.19 16.95
CA THR A 186 -12.78 -16.50 18.16
C THR A 186 -12.62 -14.99 17.92
N GLU A 187 -12.02 -14.60 16.79
CA GLU A 187 -11.67 -13.20 16.46
C GLU A 187 -12.35 -12.80 15.14
N PRO A 188 -13.68 -12.53 15.14
CA PRO A 188 -14.44 -12.30 13.90
C PRO A 188 -13.91 -11.10 13.10
N GLY A 189 -13.76 -11.27 11.79
CA GLY A 189 -13.34 -10.22 10.87
C GLY A 189 -11.84 -10.01 10.78
N SER A 190 -11.05 -10.96 11.27
CA SER A 190 -9.58 -10.88 11.27
C SER A 190 -8.94 -11.93 10.35
N PHE A 191 -7.64 -11.74 10.04
CA PHE A 191 -6.82 -12.77 9.37
C PHE A 191 -6.80 -14.08 10.15
N ARG A 192 -6.77 -14.03 11.48
CA ARG A 192 -6.85 -15.23 12.34
C ARG A 192 -8.16 -15.99 12.19
N ALA A 193 -9.26 -15.27 12.03
CA ALA A 193 -10.56 -15.90 11.80
C ALA A 193 -10.66 -16.66 10.47
N VAL A 194 -9.94 -16.19 9.44
CA VAL A 194 -9.83 -16.90 8.16
C VAL A 194 -9.15 -18.27 8.39
N ILE A 195 -8.10 -18.34 9.22
CA ILE A 195 -7.43 -19.61 9.57
C ILE A 195 -8.42 -20.58 10.18
N GLU A 196 -9.28 -20.15 11.10
CA GLU A 196 -10.30 -21.01 11.73
C GLU A 196 -11.31 -21.56 10.71
N LYS A 197 -11.49 -20.87 9.55
CA LYS A 197 -12.42 -21.26 8.48
C LYS A 197 -11.80 -22.11 7.37
N ILE A 198 -10.53 -22.43 7.41
CA ILE A 198 -9.88 -23.31 6.43
C ILE A 198 -10.62 -24.64 6.24
N PRO A 199 -11.08 -25.36 7.29
CA PRO A 199 -11.86 -26.59 7.09
C PRO A 199 -13.15 -26.37 6.28
N TYR A 200 -13.82 -25.22 6.43
CA TYR A 200 -15.00 -24.85 5.65
C TYR A 200 -14.64 -24.62 4.19
N LEU A 201 -13.60 -23.81 3.91
CA LEU A 201 -13.14 -23.56 2.54
C LEU A 201 -12.76 -24.85 1.82
N LYS A 202 -12.05 -25.76 2.49
CA LYS A 202 -11.76 -27.10 1.95
C LYS A 202 -13.01 -27.91 1.64
N SER A 203 -14.03 -27.84 2.49
CA SER A 203 -15.29 -28.56 2.28
C SER A 203 -16.06 -28.11 1.05
N LEU A 204 -15.83 -26.85 0.61
CA LEU A 204 -16.38 -26.29 -0.62
C LEU A 204 -15.60 -26.68 -1.89
N GLY A 205 -14.41 -27.28 -1.73
CA GLY A 205 -13.51 -27.59 -2.86
C GLY A 205 -12.76 -26.39 -3.39
N VAL A 206 -12.61 -25.33 -2.61
CA VAL A 206 -11.87 -24.11 -2.97
C VAL A 206 -10.38 -24.43 -3.02
N THR A 207 -9.71 -23.99 -4.07
CA THR A 207 -8.26 -24.13 -4.26
C THR A 207 -7.52 -22.80 -4.18
N ALA A 208 -8.22 -21.67 -4.29
CA ALA A 208 -7.69 -20.34 -4.10
C ALA A 208 -8.73 -19.43 -3.42
N VAL A 209 -8.30 -18.60 -2.48
CA VAL A 209 -9.10 -17.48 -2.00
C VAL A 209 -8.63 -16.20 -2.68
N GLU A 210 -9.57 -15.39 -3.17
CA GLU A 210 -9.31 -14.03 -3.63
C GLU A 210 -9.81 -13.06 -2.56
N LEU A 211 -8.89 -12.36 -1.93
CA LEU A 211 -9.22 -11.44 -0.85
C LEU A 211 -9.51 -10.05 -1.43
N LEU A 212 -10.73 -9.52 -1.17
CA LEU A 212 -11.00 -8.10 -1.40
C LEU A 212 -9.89 -7.27 -0.74
N PRO A 213 -9.70 -5.99 -1.13
CA PRO A 213 -8.49 -5.24 -0.81
C PRO A 213 -8.02 -5.40 0.64
N VAL A 214 -6.78 -5.86 0.78
CA VAL A 214 -6.08 -6.01 2.06
C VAL A 214 -4.95 -5.00 2.22
N PHE A 215 -4.66 -4.20 1.20
CA PHE A 215 -3.81 -3.02 1.34
C PHE A 215 -4.42 -2.08 2.37
N ASP A 216 -3.60 -1.32 3.08
CA ASP A 216 -4.17 -0.41 4.07
C ASP A 216 -4.96 0.71 3.39
N PHE A 217 -6.18 0.95 3.87
CA PHE A 217 -7.12 1.94 3.36
C PHE A 217 -7.70 2.79 4.49
N ASP A 218 -8.29 3.94 4.16
CA ASP A 218 -8.95 4.80 5.14
C ASP A 218 -10.35 4.25 5.48
N ASP A 219 -10.42 3.53 6.59
CA ASP A 219 -11.68 3.02 7.18
C ASP A 219 -12.48 4.11 7.93
N ARG A 220 -11.95 5.34 7.98
CA ARG A 220 -12.59 6.52 8.56
C ARG A 220 -13.08 7.52 7.52
N ASP A 221 -13.05 7.14 6.23
CA ASP A 221 -13.75 7.89 5.19
C ASP A 221 -15.26 7.65 5.35
N GLU A 222 -15.90 8.55 6.07
CA GLU A 222 -17.29 8.43 6.50
C GLU A 222 -18.21 9.23 5.57
N ARG A 223 -19.34 8.60 5.19
CA ARG A 223 -20.42 9.27 4.44
C ARG A 223 -21.75 9.08 5.14
N GLU A 224 -22.49 10.15 5.30
CA GLU A 224 -23.88 10.06 5.79
C GLU A 224 -24.82 9.78 4.61
N VAL A 225 -25.56 8.66 4.69
CA VAL A 225 -26.58 8.26 3.73
C VAL A 225 -27.85 7.91 4.50
N ASP A 226 -28.93 8.63 4.22
CA ASP A 226 -30.24 8.43 4.87
C ASP A 226 -30.18 8.42 6.41
N GLY A 227 -29.34 9.28 6.99
CA GLY A 227 -29.15 9.40 8.43
C GLY A 227 -28.28 8.29 9.07
N ASN A 228 -27.68 7.44 8.26
CA ASN A 228 -26.72 6.42 8.68
C ASN A 228 -25.31 6.83 8.29
N LEU A 229 -24.39 6.73 9.24
CA LEU A 229 -22.98 6.91 8.97
C LEU A 229 -22.42 5.62 8.37
N LEU A 230 -22.00 5.69 7.11
CA LEU A 230 -21.35 4.61 6.40
C LEU A 230 -19.85 4.87 6.36
N VAL A 231 -19.06 3.82 6.59
CA VAL A 231 -17.61 3.83 6.51
C VAL A 231 -17.15 3.12 5.24
N ASN A 232 -15.92 3.40 4.78
CA ASN A 232 -15.31 2.61 3.70
C ASN A 232 -15.13 1.16 4.18
N TYR A 233 -15.91 0.26 3.62
CA TYR A 233 -15.94 -1.15 4.04
C TYR A 233 -15.16 -2.06 3.11
N TRP A 234 -15.24 -1.84 1.79
CA TRP A 234 -14.63 -2.74 0.82
C TRP A 234 -13.13 -2.53 0.64
N GLY A 235 -12.64 -1.31 0.91
CA GLY A 235 -11.21 -1.02 0.86
C GLY A 235 -10.66 -0.65 -0.52
N TYR A 236 -11.50 -0.40 -1.53
CA TYR A 236 -11.07 0.08 -2.85
C TYR A 236 -10.66 1.56 -2.81
N SER A 237 -9.77 1.91 -1.90
CA SER A 237 -9.27 3.27 -1.72
C SER A 237 -7.91 3.20 -0.99
N PRO A 238 -6.83 2.75 -1.67
CA PRO A 238 -5.59 2.41 -1.01
C PRO A 238 -4.84 3.64 -0.49
N LEU A 239 -4.38 3.54 0.75
CA LEU A 239 -3.43 4.44 1.41
C LEU A 239 -2.02 3.87 1.42
N GLY A 240 -1.91 2.58 1.75
CA GLY A 240 -0.64 1.90 1.99
C GLY A 240 -0.49 0.61 1.20
N PHE A 241 0.31 0.65 0.15
CA PHE A 241 0.47 -0.46 -0.80
C PHE A 241 1.35 -1.60 -0.28
N PHE A 242 2.21 -1.35 0.71
CA PHE A 242 3.10 -2.35 1.34
C PHE A 242 2.63 -2.76 2.74
N SER A 243 1.48 -2.29 3.20
CA SER A 243 0.97 -2.53 4.54
C SER A 243 -0.33 -3.31 4.49
N PRO A 244 -0.43 -4.45 5.17
CA PRO A 244 -1.74 -5.08 5.40
C PRO A 244 -2.64 -4.16 6.22
N HIS A 245 -3.94 -4.18 5.92
CA HIS A 245 -4.92 -3.37 6.63
C HIS A 245 -5.00 -3.72 8.11
N ALA A 246 -4.67 -2.75 8.95
CA ALA A 246 -4.62 -2.92 10.40
C ALA A 246 -5.96 -3.37 11.01
N GLY A 247 -7.08 -2.98 10.39
CA GLY A 247 -8.43 -3.36 10.84
C GLY A 247 -8.75 -4.85 10.73
N TYR A 248 -7.93 -5.63 10.00
CA TYR A 248 -8.02 -7.10 9.90
C TYR A 248 -7.07 -7.82 10.85
N CYS A 249 -6.31 -7.09 11.67
CA CYS A 249 -5.41 -7.65 12.66
C CYS A 249 -6.06 -7.68 14.05
N VAL A 250 -5.69 -8.66 14.86
CA VAL A 250 -6.11 -8.73 16.28
C VAL A 250 -5.34 -7.70 17.11
N THR A 251 -4.11 -7.38 16.70
CA THR A 251 -3.23 -6.41 17.35
C THR A 251 -2.94 -5.21 16.44
N PRO A 252 -3.94 -4.36 16.12
CA PRO A 252 -3.87 -3.35 15.05
C PRO A 252 -2.93 -2.17 15.33
N HIS A 253 -2.39 -2.04 16.54
CA HIS A 253 -1.52 -0.94 16.96
C HIS A 253 -0.04 -1.30 17.00
N GLU A 254 0.29 -2.57 16.78
CA GLU A 254 1.65 -3.06 16.76
C GLU A 254 2.16 -3.13 15.32
N ALA A 255 3.46 -2.91 15.12
CA ALA A 255 4.09 -3.01 13.79
C ALA A 255 4.18 -4.48 13.27
N THR A 256 3.28 -5.35 13.74
CA THR A 256 3.23 -6.79 13.49
C THR A 256 2.12 -7.19 12.52
N HIS A 257 1.49 -6.25 11.84
CA HIS A 257 0.41 -6.54 10.88
C HIS A 257 0.83 -7.54 9.81
N ALA A 258 2.09 -7.47 9.37
CA ALA A 258 2.66 -8.40 8.40
C ALA A 258 2.63 -9.85 8.91
N ASP A 259 2.91 -10.08 10.19
CA ASP A 259 3.00 -11.44 10.74
C ASP A 259 1.63 -12.11 10.84
N GLU A 260 0.56 -11.38 11.20
CA GLU A 260 -0.79 -11.95 11.23
C GLU A 260 -1.27 -12.31 9.80
N PHE A 261 -0.92 -11.51 8.80
CA PHE A 261 -1.19 -11.82 7.41
C PHE A 261 -0.40 -13.05 6.94
N ARG A 262 0.90 -13.12 7.24
CA ARG A 262 1.79 -14.25 6.92
C ARG A 262 1.32 -15.54 7.57
N ASP A 263 0.87 -15.50 8.82
CA ASP A 263 0.29 -16.66 9.52
C ASP A 263 -0.94 -17.19 8.77
N MET A 264 -1.78 -16.31 8.24
CA MET A 264 -2.94 -16.70 7.42
C MET A 264 -2.50 -17.36 6.12
N VAL A 265 -1.58 -16.76 5.37
CA VAL A 265 -1.05 -17.30 4.11
C VAL A 265 -0.44 -18.68 4.34
N LYS A 266 0.47 -18.80 5.31
CA LYS A 266 1.12 -20.06 5.67
C LYS A 266 0.10 -21.16 6.01
N ALA A 267 -0.96 -20.83 6.75
CA ALA A 267 -2.01 -21.78 7.12
C ALA A 267 -2.86 -22.22 5.91
N LEU A 268 -3.16 -21.30 4.98
CA LEU A 268 -3.88 -21.62 3.74
C LEU A 268 -3.03 -22.49 2.83
N HIS A 269 -1.74 -22.19 2.61
CA HIS A 269 -0.80 -23.01 1.84
C HIS A 269 -0.69 -24.43 2.39
N LYS A 270 -0.55 -24.57 3.71
CA LYS A 270 -0.54 -25.89 4.37
C LYS A 270 -1.82 -26.70 4.12
N ALA A 271 -2.91 -26.03 3.82
CA ALA A 271 -4.18 -26.66 3.46
C ALA A 271 -4.33 -26.90 1.94
N GLY A 272 -3.37 -26.47 1.12
CA GLY A 272 -3.40 -26.55 -0.34
C GLY A 272 -4.29 -25.47 -0.97
N ILE A 273 -4.45 -24.32 -0.32
CA ILE A 273 -5.25 -23.18 -0.80
C ILE A 273 -4.32 -22.00 -1.08
N GLU A 274 -4.35 -21.51 -2.30
CA GLU A 274 -3.62 -20.30 -2.74
C GLU A 274 -4.28 -19.03 -2.24
N VAL A 275 -3.51 -17.95 -2.14
CA VAL A 275 -3.98 -16.62 -1.75
C VAL A 275 -3.77 -15.65 -2.90
N LEU A 276 -4.86 -15.13 -3.45
CA LEU A 276 -4.88 -14.07 -4.45
C LEU A 276 -5.32 -12.77 -3.78
N LEU A 277 -4.72 -11.65 -4.16
CA LEU A 277 -5.12 -10.33 -3.66
C LEU A 277 -5.83 -9.54 -4.75
N ASP A 278 -6.93 -8.92 -4.37
CA ASP A 278 -7.53 -7.86 -5.16
C ASP A 278 -6.75 -6.56 -4.94
N VAL A 279 -6.11 -6.06 -6.00
CA VAL A 279 -5.18 -4.93 -5.94
C VAL A 279 -5.68 -3.74 -6.73
N VAL A 280 -5.60 -2.58 -6.11
CA VAL A 280 -6.07 -1.31 -6.67
C VAL A 280 -4.86 -0.46 -7.02
N PHE A 281 -4.52 -0.40 -8.32
CA PHE A 281 -3.44 0.45 -8.84
C PHE A 281 -3.95 1.51 -9.81
N ASN A 282 -5.25 1.58 -10.00
CA ASN A 282 -5.86 2.54 -10.91
C ASN A 282 -6.02 3.92 -10.26
N HIS A 283 -6.17 4.01 -8.92
CA HIS A 283 -6.33 5.26 -8.17
C HIS A 283 -5.78 5.13 -6.74
N THR A 284 -5.88 6.23 -5.98
CA THR A 284 -5.52 6.29 -4.55
C THR A 284 -6.61 6.98 -3.72
N ASP A 285 -6.53 6.84 -2.39
CA ASP A 285 -7.40 7.49 -1.42
C ASP A 285 -7.34 9.04 -1.46
N GLU A 286 -6.35 9.63 -2.13
CA GLU A 286 -6.23 11.09 -2.22
C GLU A 286 -7.37 11.74 -3.04
N GLY A 287 -8.16 10.95 -3.81
CA GLY A 287 -9.35 11.43 -4.52
C GLY A 287 -9.09 12.56 -5.51
N ASP A 288 -10.11 13.40 -5.75
CA ASP A 288 -10.00 14.56 -6.64
C ASP A 288 -9.16 15.71 -6.03
N GLU A 289 -9.12 16.87 -6.68
CA GLU A 289 -8.35 18.04 -6.25
C GLU A 289 -8.73 18.57 -4.85
N ARG A 290 -9.87 18.15 -4.31
CA ARG A 290 -10.40 18.54 -3.00
C ARG A 290 -10.10 17.49 -1.92
N GLY A 291 -9.57 16.35 -2.31
CA GLY A 291 -9.25 15.26 -1.41
C GLY A 291 -8.04 15.55 -0.50
N PRO A 292 -7.73 14.63 0.42
CA PRO A 292 -6.63 14.81 1.37
C PRO A 292 -5.27 14.75 0.68
N THR A 293 -4.28 15.41 1.27
CA THR A 293 -2.87 15.28 0.91
C THR A 293 -2.19 14.39 1.94
N THR A 294 -1.92 13.13 1.56
CA THR A 294 -1.44 12.09 2.49
C THR A 294 -0.12 11.49 2.08
N SER A 295 0.19 11.41 0.77
CA SER A 295 1.36 10.74 0.23
C SER A 295 1.75 11.33 -1.14
N PHE A 296 1.40 10.65 -2.23
CA PHE A 296 1.82 10.91 -3.60
C PHE A 296 1.62 12.35 -4.06
N ARG A 297 0.45 12.92 -3.75
CA ARG A 297 0.10 14.31 -4.09
C ARG A 297 1.09 15.32 -3.55
N GLY A 298 1.45 15.19 -2.27
CA GLY A 298 2.37 16.09 -1.60
C GLY A 298 3.84 15.77 -1.86
N ILE A 299 4.15 14.54 -2.28
CA ILE A 299 5.52 14.10 -2.57
C ILE A 299 5.94 14.55 -3.97
N ASP A 300 5.10 14.30 -5.00
CA ASP A 300 5.35 14.74 -6.37
C ASP A 300 4.14 14.48 -7.27
N ASN A 301 3.13 15.32 -7.19
CA ASN A 301 1.84 15.11 -7.84
C ASN A 301 1.93 14.78 -9.34
N SER A 302 2.71 15.52 -10.09
CA SER A 302 2.83 15.37 -11.54
C SER A 302 3.58 14.10 -11.99
N THR A 303 4.33 13.48 -11.09
CA THR A 303 5.00 12.21 -11.34
C THR A 303 4.05 11.02 -11.15
N TYR A 304 3.16 11.10 -10.16
CA TYR A 304 2.36 9.95 -9.76
C TYR A 304 0.98 9.90 -10.40
N TYR A 305 0.40 11.03 -10.77
CA TYR A 305 -0.98 11.08 -11.27
C TYR A 305 -1.08 11.48 -12.73
N MET A 306 -2.02 10.88 -13.42
CA MET A 306 -2.44 11.35 -14.75
C MET A 306 -3.16 12.67 -14.60
N LEU A 307 -2.66 13.69 -15.29
CA LEU A 307 -3.22 15.04 -15.27
C LEU A 307 -4.02 15.31 -16.54
N SER A 308 -5.07 16.13 -16.42
CA SER A 308 -5.85 16.54 -17.58
C SER A 308 -5.00 17.36 -18.55
N SER A 309 -4.97 16.98 -19.83
CA SER A 309 -4.20 17.66 -20.87
C SER A 309 -4.64 19.11 -21.07
N ASP A 310 -5.92 19.40 -20.87
CA ASP A 310 -6.49 20.75 -21.05
C ASP A 310 -6.34 21.62 -19.79
N ALA A 311 -6.15 21.01 -18.63
CA ALA A 311 -6.05 21.68 -17.35
C ALA A 311 -5.17 20.87 -16.39
N PRO A 312 -3.82 20.96 -16.46
CA PRO A 312 -2.90 20.15 -15.64
C PRO A 312 -3.07 20.31 -14.12
N GLY A 313 -3.78 21.33 -13.67
CA GLY A 313 -4.21 21.47 -12.27
C GLY A 313 -5.32 20.49 -11.85
N ARG A 314 -5.86 19.68 -12.77
CA ARG A 314 -6.89 18.67 -12.52
C ARG A 314 -6.38 17.28 -12.88
N TYR A 315 -6.94 16.28 -12.24
CA TYR A 315 -6.65 14.89 -12.58
C TYR A 315 -7.44 14.43 -13.81
N ALA A 316 -6.82 13.55 -14.60
CA ALA A 316 -7.55 12.70 -15.51
C ALA A 316 -8.11 11.53 -14.68
N ASP A 317 -9.43 11.38 -14.69
CA ASP A 317 -10.12 10.37 -13.89
C ASP A 317 -10.73 9.30 -14.78
N TYR A 318 -10.05 8.17 -14.89
CA TYR A 318 -10.53 7.00 -15.61
C TYR A 318 -11.11 5.92 -14.68
N SER A 319 -10.85 6.06 -13.37
CA SER A 319 -11.32 5.14 -12.34
C SER A 319 -12.69 5.51 -11.75
N GLY A 320 -13.19 6.73 -12.00
CA GLY A 320 -14.40 7.23 -11.36
C GLY A 320 -14.22 7.60 -9.87
N CYS A 321 -12.99 7.52 -9.34
CA CYS A 321 -12.66 7.77 -7.93
C CYS A 321 -11.98 9.13 -7.70
N GLY A 322 -11.88 9.96 -8.74
CA GLY A 322 -11.38 11.33 -8.65
C GLY A 322 -9.94 11.51 -9.11
N ASN A 323 -9.15 10.45 -9.23
CA ASN A 323 -7.81 10.46 -9.79
C ASN A 323 -7.50 9.14 -10.53
N SER A 324 -6.47 9.16 -11.35
CA SER A 324 -5.86 7.94 -11.88
C SER A 324 -4.35 8.01 -11.70
N LEU A 325 -3.74 6.93 -11.20
CA LEU A 325 -2.28 6.81 -11.18
C LEU A 325 -1.74 6.73 -12.61
N ASP A 326 -0.65 7.44 -12.90
CA ASP A 326 0.09 7.31 -14.16
C ASP A 326 0.94 6.05 -14.15
N ALA A 327 0.27 4.89 -14.26
CA ALA A 327 0.88 3.57 -14.14
C ALA A 327 2.00 3.33 -15.16
N ASN A 328 1.99 4.04 -16.28
CA ASN A 328 2.99 3.91 -17.34
C ASN A 328 4.13 4.93 -17.21
N HIS A 329 4.07 5.86 -16.27
CA HIS A 329 5.25 6.65 -15.88
C HIS A 329 6.31 5.72 -15.27
N PRO A 330 7.60 5.83 -15.64
CA PRO A 330 8.64 4.86 -15.21
C PRO A 330 8.76 4.68 -13.70
N VAL A 331 8.55 5.75 -12.92
CA VAL A 331 8.60 5.70 -11.45
C VAL A 331 7.41 4.95 -10.87
N VAL A 332 6.20 5.20 -11.39
CA VAL A 332 4.97 4.54 -10.94
C VAL A 332 4.94 3.08 -11.38
N SER A 333 5.36 2.80 -12.62
CA SER A 333 5.50 1.45 -13.13
C SER A 333 6.44 0.62 -12.26
N LYS A 334 7.62 1.19 -11.92
CA LYS A 334 8.54 0.54 -10.98
C LYS A 334 7.92 0.34 -9.60
N PHE A 335 7.21 1.34 -9.06
CA PHE A 335 6.52 1.26 -7.77
C PHE A 335 5.51 0.10 -7.75
N ILE A 336 4.68 -0.03 -8.79
CA ILE A 336 3.70 -1.12 -8.91
C ILE A 336 4.39 -2.49 -8.90
N VAL A 337 5.45 -2.65 -9.70
CA VAL A 337 6.21 -3.91 -9.73
C VAL A 337 6.86 -4.21 -8.37
N ASP A 338 7.43 -3.20 -7.69
CA ASP A 338 8.00 -3.37 -6.35
C ASP A 338 6.94 -3.81 -5.33
N VAL A 339 5.72 -3.27 -5.39
CA VAL A 339 4.59 -3.70 -4.55
C VAL A 339 4.28 -5.17 -4.78
N LEU A 340 4.11 -5.59 -6.04
CA LEU A 340 3.78 -6.97 -6.37
C LEU A 340 4.89 -7.94 -5.92
N LYS A 341 6.16 -7.57 -6.13
CA LYS A 341 7.31 -8.36 -5.66
C LYS A 341 7.34 -8.51 -4.14
N TYR A 342 7.04 -7.45 -3.41
CA TYR A 342 6.92 -7.50 -1.96
C TYR A 342 5.85 -8.49 -1.50
N TRP A 343 4.65 -8.43 -2.10
CA TRP A 343 3.59 -9.35 -1.71
C TRP A 343 3.87 -10.81 -2.11
N VAL A 344 4.65 -11.04 -3.16
CA VAL A 344 5.08 -12.41 -3.53
C VAL A 344 6.25 -12.88 -2.67
N ASN A 345 7.32 -12.08 -2.55
CA ASN A 345 8.57 -12.54 -1.95
C ASN A 345 8.57 -12.48 -0.42
N ASP A 346 7.95 -11.42 0.16
CA ASP A 346 7.93 -11.20 1.60
C ASP A 346 6.64 -11.72 2.27
N MET A 347 5.52 -11.77 1.52
CA MET A 347 4.21 -12.11 2.05
C MET A 347 3.65 -13.44 1.48
N HIS A 348 4.37 -14.09 0.54
CA HIS A 348 4.07 -15.36 -0.11
C HIS A 348 2.70 -15.44 -0.80
N VAL A 349 2.25 -14.35 -1.41
CA VAL A 349 0.99 -14.30 -2.17
C VAL A 349 1.15 -15.01 -3.52
N ASP A 350 0.14 -15.77 -3.97
CA ASP A 350 0.20 -16.61 -5.17
C ASP A 350 -0.29 -15.90 -6.44
N GLY A 351 -0.92 -14.75 -6.29
CA GLY A 351 -1.40 -14.00 -7.45
C GLY A 351 -2.23 -12.78 -7.10
N PHE A 352 -2.70 -12.12 -8.15
CA PHE A 352 -3.39 -10.84 -8.05
C PHE A 352 -4.56 -10.76 -9.03
N ARG A 353 -5.66 -10.18 -8.58
CA ARG A 353 -6.72 -9.63 -9.41
C ARG A 353 -6.58 -8.11 -9.43
N PHE A 354 -6.51 -7.53 -10.59
CA PHE A 354 -6.32 -6.09 -10.76
C PHE A 354 -7.66 -5.41 -10.99
N ASP A 355 -8.05 -4.57 -10.04
CA ASP A 355 -9.22 -3.74 -10.11
C ASP A 355 -9.11 -2.74 -11.26
N GLU A 356 -10.17 -2.61 -12.09
CA GLU A 356 -10.21 -1.73 -13.27
C GLU A 356 -8.89 -1.74 -14.08
N ALA A 357 -8.35 -2.92 -14.35
CA ALA A 357 -7.03 -3.12 -14.95
C ALA A 357 -6.83 -2.36 -16.27
N SER A 358 -7.90 -2.02 -16.98
CA SER A 358 -7.83 -1.25 -18.23
C SER A 358 -7.26 0.17 -18.03
N VAL A 359 -7.35 0.75 -16.83
CA VAL A 359 -6.67 2.01 -16.52
C VAL A 359 -5.16 1.89 -16.69
N LEU A 360 -4.58 0.75 -16.31
CA LEU A 360 -3.14 0.49 -16.43
C LEU A 360 -2.68 0.36 -17.90
N SER A 361 -3.61 0.18 -18.83
CA SER A 361 -3.28 0.15 -20.26
C SER A 361 -3.24 1.52 -20.92
N ARG A 362 -3.67 2.58 -20.23
CA ARG A 362 -3.75 3.93 -20.78
C ARG A 362 -2.40 4.63 -20.82
N GLY A 363 -2.14 5.34 -21.92
CA GLY A 363 -0.99 6.21 -22.07
C GLY A 363 -1.25 7.62 -21.50
N PRO A 364 -0.25 8.50 -21.60
CA PRO A 364 -0.36 9.88 -21.10
C PRO A 364 -1.48 10.72 -21.74
N ASP A 365 -1.96 10.34 -22.91
CA ASP A 365 -3.09 10.94 -23.63
C ASP A 365 -4.44 10.29 -23.27
N GLY A 366 -4.44 9.33 -22.34
CA GLY A 366 -5.60 8.56 -21.94
C GLY A 366 -6.03 7.46 -22.92
N ALA A 367 -5.39 7.33 -24.10
CA ALA A 367 -5.69 6.28 -25.06
C ALA A 367 -5.05 4.93 -24.60
N PRO A 368 -5.70 3.78 -24.87
CA PRO A 368 -5.09 2.50 -24.57
C PRO A 368 -3.86 2.24 -25.44
N MET A 369 -2.77 1.82 -24.83
CA MET A 369 -1.51 1.48 -25.49
C MET A 369 -1.51 0.02 -25.94
N PRO A 370 -0.95 -0.31 -27.12
CA PRO A 370 -0.79 -1.72 -27.54
C PRO A 370 0.20 -2.49 -26.66
N TYR A 371 1.19 -1.78 -26.08
CA TYR A 371 2.24 -2.35 -25.23
C TYR A 371 2.44 -1.46 -23.99
N PRO A 372 1.51 -1.49 -23.01
CA PRO A 372 1.63 -0.67 -21.80
C PRO A 372 2.86 -1.10 -20.98
N PRO A 373 3.81 -0.21 -20.71
CA PRO A 373 5.06 -0.55 -20.03
C PRO A 373 4.86 -1.32 -18.71
N VAL A 374 3.91 -0.90 -17.87
CA VAL A 374 3.67 -1.56 -16.58
C VAL A 374 3.20 -2.99 -16.73
N LEU A 375 2.28 -3.27 -17.66
CA LEU A 375 1.74 -4.63 -17.87
C LEU A 375 2.83 -5.56 -18.40
N TRP A 376 3.71 -5.06 -19.28
CA TRP A 376 4.82 -5.84 -19.78
C TRP A 376 5.95 -6.03 -18.76
N GLN A 377 6.16 -5.08 -17.84
CA GLN A 377 7.07 -5.29 -16.72
C GLN A 377 6.55 -6.39 -15.79
N ILE A 378 5.25 -6.40 -15.48
CA ILE A 378 4.62 -7.49 -14.69
C ILE A 378 4.73 -8.82 -15.42
N GLU A 379 4.49 -8.84 -16.74
CA GLU A 379 4.56 -10.05 -17.58
C GLU A 379 5.95 -10.69 -17.57
N LEU A 380 7.02 -9.88 -17.57
CA LEU A 380 8.40 -10.30 -17.77
C LEU A 380 9.23 -10.35 -16.49
N GLU A 381 8.67 -9.93 -15.34
CA GLU A 381 9.38 -9.95 -14.06
C GLU A 381 9.55 -11.39 -13.56
N GLU A 382 10.81 -11.79 -13.28
CA GLU A 382 11.13 -13.17 -12.87
C GLU A 382 10.46 -13.57 -11.55
N ASP A 383 10.39 -12.67 -10.58
CA ASP A 383 9.74 -12.94 -9.29
C ASP A 383 8.22 -13.14 -9.42
N LEU A 384 7.62 -12.64 -10.50
CA LEU A 384 6.19 -12.75 -10.77
C LEU A 384 5.84 -13.85 -11.79
N ALA A 385 6.84 -14.57 -12.33
CA ALA A 385 6.65 -15.48 -13.45
C ALA A 385 5.63 -16.61 -13.17
N GLU A 386 5.55 -17.06 -11.92
CA GLU A 386 4.66 -18.15 -11.49
C GLU A 386 3.37 -17.67 -10.80
N THR A 387 3.17 -16.36 -10.66
CA THR A 387 1.96 -15.80 -10.04
C THR A 387 0.76 -15.84 -10.98
N LYS A 388 -0.42 -16.05 -10.45
CA LYS A 388 -1.67 -15.84 -11.18
C LYS A 388 -1.94 -14.36 -11.34
N VAL A 389 -2.23 -13.90 -12.56
CA VAL A 389 -2.63 -12.52 -12.85
C VAL A 389 -4.00 -12.51 -13.53
N ILE A 390 -4.94 -11.79 -12.95
CA ILE A 390 -6.33 -11.71 -13.39
C ILE A 390 -6.67 -10.24 -13.60
N ALA A 391 -7.18 -9.89 -14.76
CA ALA A 391 -7.59 -8.53 -15.07
C ALA A 391 -9.11 -8.39 -14.95
N GLU A 392 -9.54 -7.37 -14.22
CA GLU A 392 -10.83 -6.77 -14.49
C GLU A 392 -10.66 -5.86 -15.71
N ALA A 393 -10.92 -6.43 -16.90
CA ALA A 393 -10.51 -5.85 -18.19
C ALA A 393 -11.47 -4.75 -18.69
N TRP A 394 -11.83 -3.80 -17.82
CA TRP A 394 -12.59 -2.57 -18.12
C TRP A 394 -12.19 -1.43 -17.16
N ASP A 395 -12.76 -0.24 -17.38
CA ASP A 395 -12.67 0.90 -16.49
C ASP A 395 -13.95 1.75 -16.46
N ALA A 396 -14.05 2.70 -15.51
CA ALA A 396 -15.21 3.57 -15.34
C ALA A 396 -15.37 4.58 -16.50
N ALA A 397 -14.34 4.85 -17.28
CA ALA A 397 -14.40 5.75 -18.43
C ALA A 397 -14.88 5.05 -19.73
N GLY A 398 -15.24 3.75 -19.65
CA GLY A 398 -15.89 3.01 -20.72
C GLY A 398 -14.95 2.22 -21.63
N LEU A 399 -13.67 2.09 -21.29
CA LEU A 399 -12.78 1.15 -21.97
C LEU A 399 -13.14 -0.27 -21.53
N TYR A 400 -13.37 -1.16 -22.51
CA TYR A 400 -13.73 -2.55 -22.28
C TYR A 400 -12.83 -3.47 -23.13
N GLN A 401 -11.92 -4.19 -22.48
CA GLN A 401 -10.87 -4.97 -23.14
C GLN A 401 -11.03 -6.49 -22.94
N VAL A 402 -12.19 -6.97 -22.46
CA VAL A 402 -12.41 -8.42 -22.30
C VAL A 402 -12.23 -9.15 -23.63
N GLY A 403 -11.35 -10.15 -23.65
CA GLY A 403 -10.87 -10.86 -24.84
C GLY A 403 -9.74 -10.18 -25.59
N HIS A 404 -9.27 -9.01 -25.15
CA HIS A 404 -8.24 -8.21 -25.80
C HIS A 404 -7.32 -7.47 -24.82
N PHE A 405 -7.31 -7.87 -23.55
CA PHE A 405 -6.43 -7.26 -22.55
C PHE A 405 -4.95 -7.48 -22.92
N PRO A 406 -4.07 -6.46 -22.81
CA PRO A 406 -2.67 -6.61 -23.23
C PRO A 406 -1.89 -7.59 -22.34
N GLY A 407 -1.20 -8.53 -22.95
CA GLY A 407 -0.37 -9.55 -22.30
C GLY A 407 -0.66 -10.96 -22.80
N TYR A 408 0.13 -11.95 -22.38
CA TYR A 408 0.00 -13.33 -22.85
C TYR A 408 -0.56 -14.29 -21.80
N ARG A 409 -0.34 -14.03 -20.51
CA ARG A 409 -0.70 -14.94 -19.42
C ARG A 409 -1.85 -14.45 -18.54
N TRP A 410 -2.41 -13.27 -18.81
CA TRP A 410 -3.51 -12.70 -18.08
C TRP A 410 -4.79 -13.51 -18.24
N ALA A 411 -5.39 -13.93 -17.14
CA ALA A 411 -6.79 -14.30 -17.12
C ALA A 411 -7.65 -13.04 -17.05
N GLU A 412 -8.89 -13.13 -17.48
CA GLU A 412 -9.79 -11.98 -17.48
C GLU A 412 -11.11 -12.35 -16.80
N TRP A 413 -11.60 -11.46 -15.95
CA TRP A 413 -12.99 -11.56 -15.52
C TRP A 413 -13.91 -11.29 -16.72
N ASN A 414 -14.95 -12.10 -16.85
CA ASN A 414 -15.87 -12.01 -17.98
C ASN A 414 -17.25 -11.61 -17.50
N GLY A 415 -17.59 -10.31 -17.57
CA GLY A 415 -18.89 -9.78 -17.19
C GLY A 415 -20.07 -10.21 -18.08
N ARG A 416 -19.79 -11.02 -19.14
CA ARG A 416 -20.84 -11.59 -20.01
C ARG A 416 -21.10 -13.07 -19.74
N PHE A 417 -20.34 -13.68 -18.86
CA PHE A 417 -20.49 -15.07 -18.44
C PHE A 417 -21.63 -15.19 -17.39
#